data_681ee8becc31a9d1c654b253cfa3f269
#
_entry.id   681ee8becc31a9d1c654b253cfa3f269
#
_cell.length_a   1.000
_cell.length_b   1.000
_cell.length_c   1.000
_cell.angle_alpha   90.00
_cell.angle_beta   90.00
_cell.angle_gamma   90.00
#
_symmetry.space_group_name_H-M   'P 1'
#
loop_
_entity.id
_entity.type
_entity.pdbx_description
1 polymer ?
#
loop_
_entity_poly.entity_id
_entity_poly.type
_entity_poly.pdbx_seq_one_letter_code
_entity_poly.pdbx_strand_id
1 'polypeptide(L)'
;TLMAADVAAVMDALHLPKAALVGWSDGACTALVLAAQVPERAKGVFFFGCNMDPSGTKEVEFTPVLQRCFGRHVHDYTALSSTPEQFDDFAAAVEQMQKTEPNYSAQDLSRIRVPVAIVQSEHDEFIKREHAEYLARTIPGARFIELHGVSHFAPLQRPALFNRAMLAFIDTVWK
;
A
#
# COMPACT_ATOMS: atom_id res chain seq x y z
N THR A 1 -7.69 -1.03 -10.13
CA THR A 1 -7.84 0.11 -11.09
C THR A 1 -8.83 1.16 -10.63
N LEU A 2 -10.00 0.80 -10.07
CA LEU A 2 -11.01 1.77 -9.60
C LEU A 2 -10.43 2.70 -8.53
N MET A 3 -9.84 2.16 -7.45
CA MET A 3 -9.23 2.95 -6.38
C MET A 3 -8.16 3.94 -6.90
N ALA A 4 -7.38 3.55 -7.90
CA ALA A 4 -6.39 4.44 -8.51
C ALA A 4 -7.07 5.61 -9.27
N ALA A 5 -8.18 5.35 -9.94
CA ALA A 5 -8.98 6.40 -10.59
C ALA A 5 -9.61 7.36 -9.57
N ASP A 6 -10.06 6.85 -8.42
CA ASP A 6 -10.59 7.69 -7.33
C ASP A 6 -9.51 8.62 -6.77
N VAL A 7 -8.29 8.11 -6.56
CA VAL A 7 -7.15 8.95 -6.13
C VAL A 7 -6.85 10.03 -7.19
N ALA A 8 -6.85 9.68 -8.48
CA ALA A 8 -6.65 10.65 -9.56
C ALA A 8 -7.74 11.73 -9.54
N ALA A 9 -9.01 11.34 -9.35
CA ALA A 9 -10.13 12.27 -9.28
C ALA A 9 -10.02 13.22 -8.08
N VAL A 10 -9.56 12.73 -6.91
CA VAL A 10 -9.27 13.59 -5.74
C VAL A 10 -8.15 14.56 -6.05
N MET A 11 -7.08 14.12 -6.70
CA MET A 11 -5.98 15.01 -7.13
C MET A 11 -6.48 16.09 -8.08
N ASP A 12 -7.38 15.76 -9.01
CA ASP A 12 -7.97 16.72 -9.95
C ASP A 12 -8.85 17.74 -9.22
N ALA A 13 -9.71 17.28 -8.31
CA ALA A 13 -10.57 18.16 -7.50
C ALA A 13 -9.77 19.14 -6.63
N LEU A 14 -8.57 18.72 -6.18
CA LEU A 14 -7.65 19.54 -5.40
C LEU A 14 -6.66 20.34 -6.28
N HIS A 15 -6.77 20.28 -7.59
CA HIS A 15 -5.87 20.92 -8.54
C HIS A 15 -4.39 20.54 -8.33
N LEU A 16 -4.13 19.28 -7.94
CA LEU A 16 -2.80 18.72 -7.73
C LEU A 16 -2.31 18.04 -9.02
N PRO A 17 -1.46 18.67 -9.82
CA PRO A 17 -1.01 18.07 -11.08
C PRO A 17 -0.10 16.85 -10.84
N LYS A 18 0.62 16.83 -9.72
CA LYS A 18 1.57 15.77 -9.38
C LYS A 18 1.78 15.68 -7.87
N ALA A 19 1.92 14.46 -7.33
CA ALA A 19 2.12 14.23 -5.90
C ALA A 19 3.17 13.14 -5.62
N ALA A 20 3.80 13.17 -4.45
CA ALA A 20 4.44 12.00 -3.86
C ALA A 20 3.33 11.13 -3.25
N LEU A 21 3.31 9.86 -3.61
CA LEU A 21 2.27 8.93 -3.19
C LEU A 21 2.81 8.08 -2.04
N VAL A 22 2.10 8.08 -0.93
CA VAL A 22 2.40 7.26 0.24
C VAL A 22 1.26 6.28 0.45
N GLY A 23 1.55 5.00 0.32
CA GLY A 23 0.53 3.97 0.47
C GLY A 23 0.90 2.93 1.52
N TRP A 24 -0.09 2.49 2.27
CA TRP A 24 -0.02 1.38 3.20
C TRP A 24 -1.05 0.32 2.82
N SER A 25 -0.62 -0.95 2.75
CA SER A 25 -1.49 -2.08 2.39
C SER A 25 -2.16 -1.83 1.02
N ASP A 26 -3.47 -2.00 0.85
CA ASP A 26 -4.18 -1.72 -0.41
C ASP A 26 -3.94 -0.30 -0.94
N GLY A 27 -3.68 0.66 -0.05
CA GLY A 27 -3.27 2.01 -0.44
C GLY A 27 -1.91 2.04 -1.15
N ALA A 28 -0.98 1.13 -0.81
CA ALA A 28 0.29 1.00 -1.51
C ALA A 28 0.09 0.44 -2.92
N CYS A 29 -0.73 -0.60 -3.07
CA CYS A 29 -1.12 -1.12 -4.38
C CYS A 29 -1.75 -0.03 -5.24
N THR A 30 -2.72 0.69 -4.68
CA THR A 30 -3.42 1.80 -5.34
C THR A 30 -2.45 2.86 -5.83
N ALA A 31 -1.51 3.27 -4.99
CA ALA A 31 -0.49 4.28 -5.33
C ALA A 31 0.43 3.81 -6.48
N LEU A 32 0.85 2.53 -6.43
CA LEU A 32 1.75 1.99 -7.47
C LEU A 32 1.02 1.75 -8.79
N VAL A 33 -0.26 1.31 -8.75
CA VAL A 33 -1.13 1.19 -9.92
C VAL A 33 -1.34 2.57 -10.57
N LEU A 34 -1.63 3.61 -9.79
CA LEU A 34 -1.75 4.98 -10.30
C LEU A 34 -0.46 5.41 -10.99
N ALA A 35 0.69 5.22 -10.34
CA ALA A 35 1.99 5.59 -10.90
C ALA A 35 2.38 4.79 -12.14
N ALA A 36 1.90 3.55 -12.28
CA ALA A 36 2.11 2.74 -13.47
C ALA A 36 1.24 3.20 -14.65
N GLN A 37 -0.01 3.62 -14.37
CA GLN A 37 -0.97 4.04 -15.40
C GLN A 37 -0.76 5.48 -15.88
N VAL A 38 -0.43 6.40 -14.96
CA VAL A 38 -0.28 7.84 -15.20
C VAL A 38 0.98 8.37 -14.50
N PRO A 39 2.18 7.95 -14.96
CA PRO A 39 3.45 8.22 -14.27
C PRO A 39 3.75 9.73 -14.12
N GLU A 40 3.22 10.56 -14.99
CA GLU A 40 3.33 12.02 -14.92
C GLU A 40 2.64 12.61 -13.68
N ARG A 41 1.67 11.90 -13.08
CA ARG A 41 0.96 12.30 -11.85
C ARG A 41 1.72 11.94 -10.56
N ALA A 42 2.74 11.07 -10.62
CA ALA A 42 3.49 10.61 -9.47
C ALA A 42 4.92 11.12 -9.45
N LYS A 43 5.33 11.83 -8.39
CA LYS A 43 6.74 12.17 -8.13
C LYS A 43 7.53 10.95 -7.67
N GLY A 44 6.89 10.01 -7.01
CA GLY A 44 7.42 8.76 -6.52
C GLY A 44 6.41 8.06 -5.63
N VAL A 45 6.65 6.80 -5.31
CA VAL A 45 5.78 5.95 -4.49
C VAL A 45 6.52 5.38 -3.29
N PHE A 46 6.05 5.68 -2.09
CA PHE A 46 6.41 4.97 -0.86
C PHE A 46 5.40 3.84 -0.67
N PHE A 47 5.82 2.63 -1.04
CA PHE A 47 5.00 1.42 -1.10
C PHE A 47 5.25 0.59 0.15
N PHE A 48 4.33 0.60 1.11
CA PHE A 48 4.49 -0.08 2.37
C PHE A 48 3.52 -1.23 2.57
N GLY A 49 4.07 -2.43 2.77
CA GLY A 49 3.36 -3.62 3.25
C GLY A 49 2.27 -4.10 2.31
N CYS A 50 2.55 -4.26 1.01
CA CYS A 50 1.60 -4.82 0.06
C CYS A 50 2.26 -5.72 -0.99
N ASN A 51 1.43 -6.45 -1.72
CA ASN A 51 1.79 -7.28 -2.87
C ASN A 51 1.36 -6.62 -4.18
N MET A 52 1.93 -7.07 -5.29
CA MET A 52 1.52 -6.67 -6.64
C MET A 52 1.01 -7.85 -7.48
N ASP A 53 1.00 -9.03 -6.90
CA ASP A 53 0.30 -10.22 -7.39
C ASP A 53 -0.10 -11.11 -6.19
N PRO A 54 -1.09 -12.01 -6.32
CA PRO A 54 -1.61 -12.79 -5.20
C PRO A 54 -0.59 -13.71 -4.52
N SER A 55 0.50 -14.09 -5.21
CA SER A 55 1.53 -14.98 -4.63
C SER A 55 2.30 -14.32 -3.49
N GLY A 56 2.25 -12.99 -3.38
CA GLY A 56 2.96 -12.21 -2.37
C GLY A 56 2.33 -12.24 -0.98
N THR A 57 1.13 -12.79 -0.83
CA THR A 57 0.41 -12.85 0.45
C THR A 57 0.79 -14.09 1.27
N LYS A 58 0.71 -13.96 2.60
CA LYS A 58 0.82 -15.07 3.56
C LYS A 58 -0.57 -15.62 3.88
N GLU A 59 -0.62 -16.85 4.38
CA GLU A 59 -1.76 -17.32 5.16
C GLU A 59 -1.75 -16.57 6.50
N VAL A 60 -2.88 -15.94 6.83
CA VAL A 60 -2.99 -15.07 8.01
C VAL A 60 -3.54 -15.87 9.18
N GLU A 61 -2.75 -15.95 10.24
CA GLU A 61 -3.23 -16.44 11.53
C GLU A 61 -3.86 -15.28 12.32
N PHE A 62 -5.15 -15.38 12.63
CA PHE A 62 -5.87 -14.36 13.38
C PHE A 62 -5.52 -14.38 14.87
N THR A 63 -4.49 -13.62 15.22
CA THR A 63 -4.08 -13.41 16.60
C THR A 63 -5.05 -12.46 17.34
N PRO A 64 -5.07 -12.45 18.71
CA PRO A 64 -5.86 -11.48 19.47
C PRO A 64 -5.52 -10.00 19.13
N VAL A 65 -4.30 -9.73 18.67
CA VAL A 65 -3.90 -8.38 18.21
C VAL A 65 -4.62 -8.04 16.91
N LEU A 66 -4.57 -8.93 15.91
CA LEU A 66 -5.26 -8.73 14.64
C LEU A 66 -6.78 -8.62 14.84
N GLN A 67 -7.37 -9.44 15.70
CA GLN A 67 -8.79 -9.35 16.03
C GLN A 67 -9.17 -7.95 16.56
N ARG A 68 -8.35 -7.36 17.44
CA ARG A 68 -8.59 -5.99 17.93
C ARG A 68 -8.44 -4.95 16.83
N CYS A 69 -7.47 -5.10 15.92
CA CYS A 69 -7.29 -4.18 14.79
C CYS A 69 -8.51 -4.22 13.85
N PHE A 70 -8.99 -5.42 13.53
CA PHE A 70 -10.20 -5.57 12.70
C PHE A 70 -11.46 -5.07 13.41
N GLY A 71 -11.60 -5.31 14.72
CA GLY A 71 -12.69 -4.75 15.52
C GLY A 71 -12.72 -3.22 15.48
N ARG A 72 -11.56 -2.57 15.41
CA ARG A 72 -11.48 -1.12 15.19
C ARG A 72 -11.94 -0.71 13.80
N HIS A 73 -11.61 -1.47 12.75
CA HIS A 73 -12.11 -1.18 11.39
C HIS A 73 -13.64 -1.22 11.34
N VAL A 74 -14.26 -2.24 11.97
CA VAL A 74 -15.73 -2.32 12.10
C VAL A 74 -16.28 -1.07 12.79
N HIS A 75 -15.71 -0.71 13.95
CA HIS A 75 -16.13 0.47 14.71
C HIS A 75 -16.01 1.75 13.89
N ASP A 76 -14.86 1.99 13.26
CA ASP A 76 -14.60 3.22 12.50
C ASP A 76 -15.49 3.29 11.25
N TYR A 77 -15.71 2.15 10.55
CA TYR A 77 -16.63 2.08 9.42
C TYR A 77 -18.06 2.40 9.86
N THR A 78 -18.54 1.78 10.94
CA THR A 78 -19.88 2.04 11.48
C THR A 78 -20.09 3.50 11.88
N ALA A 79 -19.05 4.13 12.41
CA ALA A 79 -19.12 5.53 12.84
C ALA A 79 -19.03 6.55 11.70
N LEU A 80 -18.33 6.23 10.61
CA LEU A 80 -17.96 7.20 9.57
C LEU A 80 -18.64 6.97 8.22
N SER A 81 -19.11 5.74 7.95
CA SER A 81 -19.72 5.39 6.67
C SER A 81 -21.15 5.95 6.56
N SER A 82 -21.53 6.26 5.33
CA SER A 82 -22.96 6.54 5.00
C SER A 82 -23.83 5.26 4.99
N THR A 83 -23.22 4.08 5.04
CA THR A 83 -23.88 2.76 5.05
C THR A 83 -23.32 1.90 6.20
N PRO A 84 -23.52 2.31 7.47
CA PRO A 84 -22.86 1.67 8.62
C PRO A 84 -23.18 0.20 8.82
N GLU A 85 -24.33 -0.26 8.32
CA GLU A 85 -24.78 -1.65 8.39
C GLU A 85 -24.15 -2.58 7.32
N GLN A 86 -23.41 -2.03 6.36
CA GLN A 86 -22.89 -2.79 5.20
C GLN A 86 -21.41 -3.17 5.34
N PHE A 87 -20.87 -3.20 6.57
CA PHE A 87 -19.46 -3.53 6.77
C PHE A 87 -19.09 -4.92 6.24
N ASP A 88 -19.94 -5.92 6.47
CA ASP A 88 -19.66 -7.30 6.07
C ASP A 88 -19.67 -7.44 4.54
N ASP A 89 -20.60 -6.80 3.85
CA ASP A 89 -20.65 -6.77 2.38
C ASP A 89 -19.43 -6.05 1.80
N PHE A 90 -19.04 -4.93 2.41
CA PHE A 90 -17.82 -4.20 2.05
C PHE A 90 -16.58 -5.05 2.25
N ALA A 91 -16.43 -5.69 3.41
CA ALA A 91 -15.29 -6.54 3.72
C ALA A 91 -15.19 -7.73 2.75
N ALA A 92 -16.32 -8.37 2.41
CA ALA A 92 -16.36 -9.48 1.45
C ALA A 92 -15.96 -9.02 0.03
N ALA A 93 -16.39 -7.84 -0.40
CA ALA A 93 -16.00 -7.27 -1.69
C ALA A 93 -14.50 -6.96 -1.76
N VAL A 94 -13.93 -6.41 -0.67
CA VAL A 94 -12.49 -6.15 -0.56
C VAL A 94 -11.69 -7.46 -0.56
N GLU A 95 -12.11 -8.46 0.21
CA GLU A 95 -11.47 -9.79 0.23
C GLU A 95 -11.46 -10.44 -1.16
N GLN A 96 -12.58 -10.35 -1.88
CA GLN A 96 -12.67 -10.89 -3.24
C GLN A 96 -11.73 -10.17 -4.21
N MET A 97 -11.62 -8.85 -4.09
CA MET A 97 -10.67 -8.06 -4.87
C MET A 97 -9.22 -8.47 -4.56
N GLN A 98 -8.85 -8.58 -3.29
CA GLN A 98 -7.49 -8.95 -2.87
C GLN A 98 -7.04 -10.33 -3.34
N LYS A 99 -7.97 -11.27 -3.60
CA LYS A 99 -7.67 -12.60 -4.15
C LYS A 99 -7.22 -12.57 -5.61
N THR A 100 -7.55 -11.52 -6.34
CA THR A 100 -7.36 -11.45 -7.79
C THR A 100 -6.61 -10.21 -8.26
N GLU A 101 -6.59 -9.14 -7.46
CA GLU A 101 -5.98 -7.85 -7.81
C GLU A 101 -5.05 -7.32 -6.68
N PRO A 102 -3.98 -6.61 -7.05
CA PRO A 102 -3.44 -6.49 -8.40
C PRO A 102 -2.78 -7.79 -8.87
N ASN A 103 -2.63 -7.97 -10.18
CA ASN A 103 -1.92 -9.12 -10.76
C ASN A 103 -0.93 -8.64 -11.83
N TYR A 104 0.15 -8.01 -11.35
CA TYR A 104 1.20 -7.44 -12.19
C TYR A 104 2.27 -8.48 -12.47
N SER A 105 2.55 -8.70 -13.75
CA SER A 105 3.68 -9.53 -14.17
C SER A 105 5.03 -8.81 -13.96
N ALA A 106 6.13 -9.57 -14.02
CA ALA A 106 7.47 -8.99 -14.01
C ALA A 106 7.67 -7.96 -15.15
N GLN A 107 7.03 -8.18 -16.29
CA GLN A 107 7.07 -7.24 -17.42
C GLN A 107 6.35 -5.93 -17.09
N ASP A 108 5.20 -5.98 -16.41
CA ASP A 108 4.46 -4.78 -16.01
C ASP A 108 5.25 -3.98 -14.97
N LEU A 109 5.78 -4.66 -13.95
CA LEU A 109 6.64 -4.06 -12.93
C LEU A 109 7.89 -3.41 -13.53
N SER A 110 8.52 -4.06 -14.52
CA SER A 110 9.71 -3.53 -15.20
C SER A 110 9.47 -2.28 -16.03
N ARG A 111 8.21 -1.91 -16.28
CA ARG A 111 7.82 -0.68 -17.01
C ARG A 111 7.62 0.52 -16.10
N ILE A 112 7.57 0.33 -14.79
CA ILE A 112 7.43 1.44 -13.83
C ILE A 112 8.70 2.30 -13.88
N ARG A 113 8.54 3.63 -14.03
CA ARG A 113 9.64 4.57 -14.22
C ARG A 113 9.77 5.63 -13.14
N VAL A 114 8.78 5.72 -12.27
CA VAL A 114 8.85 6.65 -11.14
C VAL A 114 9.73 6.07 -10.03
N PRO A 115 10.38 6.91 -9.21
CA PRO A 115 11.09 6.42 -8.02
C PRO A 115 10.17 5.65 -7.08
N VAL A 116 10.58 4.47 -6.63
CA VAL A 116 9.80 3.64 -5.70
C VAL A 116 10.65 3.23 -4.51
N ALA A 117 10.11 3.38 -3.30
CA ALA A 117 10.61 2.71 -2.11
C ALA A 117 9.66 1.55 -1.77
N ILE A 118 10.15 0.33 -1.86
CA ILE A 118 9.47 -0.87 -1.36
C ILE A 118 9.83 -1.01 0.11
N VAL A 119 8.84 -0.85 0.97
CA VAL A 119 9.02 -0.81 2.41
C VAL A 119 8.30 -1.99 3.05
N GLN A 120 9.00 -2.73 3.87
CA GLN A 120 8.51 -3.95 4.52
C GLN A 120 8.81 -3.92 6.01
N SER A 121 7.86 -4.32 6.82
CA SER A 121 8.09 -4.58 8.24
C SER A 121 8.75 -5.94 8.45
N GLU A 122 9.66 -6.03 9.42
CA GLU A 122 10.32 -7.28 9.80
C GLU A 122 9.32 -8.38 10.18
N HIS A 123 8.24 -8.00 10.84
CA HIS A 123 7.20 -8.92 11.34
C HIS A 123 5.85 -8.70 10.64
N ASP A 124 5.87 -8.42 9.32
CA ASP A 124 4.63 -8.27 8.56
C ASP A 124 3.84 -9.57 8.57
N GLU A 125 2.58 -9.54 8.99
CA GLU A 125 1.71 -10.72 9.11
C GLU A 125 1.07 -11.14 7.79
N PHE A 126 1.01 -10.23 6.81
CA PHE A 126 0.22 -10.40 5.58
C PHE A 126 1.08 -10.62 4.35
N ILE A 127 2.24 -9.95 4.28
CA ILE A 127 3.05 -9.90 3.06
C ILE A 127 4.34 -10.68 3.25
N LYS A 128 4.66 -11.53 2.28
CA LYS A 128 5.93 -12.27 2.24
C LYS A 128 7.09 -11.31 2.01
N ARG A 129 8.15 -11.45 2.81
CA ARG A 129 9.39 -10.69 2.65
C ARG A 129 10.00 -10.89 1.25
N GLU A 130 10.01 -12.12 0.78
CA GLU A 130 10.57 -12.50 -0.52
C GLU A 130 9.85 -11.78 -1.66
N HIS A 131 8.55 -11.50 -1.48
CA HIS A 131 7.78 -10.75 -2.48
C HIS A 131 8.19 -9.27 -2.49
N ALA A 132 8.35 -8.62 -1.33
CA ALA A 132 8.83 -7.25 -1.25
C ALA A 132 10.24 -7.11 -1.86
N GLU A 133 11.13 -8.07 -1.60
CA GLU A 133 12.45 -8.13 -2.22
C GLU A 133 12.37 -8.37 -3.74
N TYR A 134 11.44 -9.21 -4.20
CA TYR A 134 11.18 -9.42 -5.62
C TYR A 134 10.73 -8.12 -6.30
N LEU A 135 9.79 -7.38 -5.71
CA LEU A 135 9.35 -6.09 -6.23
C LEU A 135 10.52 -5.09 -6.35
N ALA A 136 11.34 -5.02 -5.29
CA ALA A 136 12.49 -4.11 -5.28
C ALA A 136 13.55 -4.45 -6.34
N ARG A 137 13.72 -5.73 -6.68
CA ARG A 137 14.63 -6.16 -7.75
C ARG A 137 14.04 -5.98 -9.14
N THR A 138 12.72 -6.05 -9.28
CA THR A 138 12.03 -6.06 -10.58
C THR A 138 11.68 -4.66 -11.06
N ILE A 139 11.34 -3.75 -10.15
CA ILE A 139 11.03 -2.36 -10.48
C ILE A 139 12.34 -1.57 -10.66
N PRO A 140 12.59 -0.97 -11.84
CA PRO A 140 13.85 -0.27 -12.10
C PRO A 140 14.11 0.87 -11.13
N GLY A 141 15.27 0.84 -10.45
CA GLY A 141 15.67 1.88 -9.50
C GLY A 141 14.91 1.88 -8.16
N ALA A 142 14.07 0.88 -7.89
CA ALA A 142 13.42 0.75 -6.61
C ALA A 142 14.43 0.48 -5.49
N ARG A 143 14.12 1.00 -4.28
CA ARG A 143 14.91 0.75 -3.07
C ARG A 143 14.12 -0.13 -2.13
N PHE A 144 14.78 -1.11 -1.51
CA PHE A 144 14.20 -1.89 -0.42
C PHE A 144 14.54 -1.23 0.92
N ILE A 145 13.52 -1.07 1.78
CA ILE A 145 13.65 -0.52 3.14
C ILE A 145 12.97 -1.48 4.11
N GLU A 146 13.70 -1.98 5.08
CA GLU A 146 13.15 -2.79 6.17
C GLU A 146 12.93 -1.95 7.42
N LEU A 147 11.74 -2.07 8.02
CA LEU A 147 11.42 -1.47 9.30
C LEU A 147 11.51 -2.54 10.40
N HIS A 148 12.53 -2.43 11.25
CA HIS A 148 12.80 -3.43 12.29
C HIS A 148 11.92 -3.27 13.54
N GLY A 149 11.54 -4.42 14.15
CA GLY A 149 10.80 -4.49 15.39
C GLY A 149 9.36 -3.98 15.29
N VAL A 150 8.76 -4.08 14.11
CA VAL A 150 7.37 -3.68 13.83
C VAL A 150 6.68 -4.68 12.92
N SER A 151 5.35 -4.67 12.95
CA SER A 151 4.48 -5.50 12.12
C SER A 151 3.88 -4.68 10.96
N HIS A 152 2.90 -5.25 10.27
CA HIS A 152 2.11 -4.55 9.23
C HIS A 152 1.54 -3.21 9.70
N PHE A 153 1.32 -3.07 11.00
CA PHE A 153 0.77 -1.87 11.64
C PHE A 153 1.85 -0.88 12.13
N ALA A 154 3.03 -0.91 11.52
CA ALA A 154 4.16 0.00 11.88
C ALA A 154 3.76 1.48 12.01
N PRO A 155 2.87 2.06 11.15
CA PRO A 155 2.41 3.44 11.31
C PRO A 155 1.74 3.72 12.66
N LEU A 156 1.08 2.72 13.24
CA LEU A 156 0.39 2.81 14.53
C LEU A 156 1.30 2.40 15.70
N GLN A 157 2.16 1.41 15.50
CA GLN A 157 3.04 0.89 16.55
C GLN A 157 4.21 1.81 16.86
N ARG A 158 4.86 2.32 15.82
CA ARG A 158 6.06 3.20 15.93
C ARG A 158 6.02 4.30 14.87
N PRO A 159 5.09 5.27 15.00
CA PRO A 159 4.88 6.33 14.01
C PRO A 159 6.17 7.14 13.72
N ALA A 160 7.01 7.36 14.71
CA ALA A 160 8.28 8.08 14.52
C ALA A 160 9.26 7.31 13.60
N LEU A 161 9.29 5.96 13.67
CA LEU A 161 10.11 5.13 12.79
C LEU A 161 9.57 5.18 11.35
N PHE A 162 8.27 4.95 11.20
CA PHE A 162 7.60 4.98 9.91
C PHE A 162 7.73 6.36 9.23
N ASN A 163 7.40 7.43 9.93
CA ASN A 163 7.46 8.79 9.40
C ASN A 163 8.88 9.20 9.00
N ARG A 164 9.91 8.79 9.75
CA ARG A 164 11.30 9.05 9.37
C ARG A 164 11.67 8.41 8.04
N ALA A 165 11.30 7.14 7.81
CA ALA A 165 11.56 6.46 6.56
C ALA A 165 10.78 7.10 5.40
N MET A 166 9.52 7.42 5.63
CA MET A 166 8.63 8.07 4.66
C MET A 166 9.15 9.46 4.26
N LEU A 167 9.46 10.31 5.23
CA LEU A 167 9.96 11.67 4.98
C LEU A 167 11.31 11.65 4.26
N ALA A 168 12.22 10.76 4.66
CA ALA A 168 13.49 10.59 3.97
C ALA A 168 13.31 10.21 2.49
N PHE A 169 12.30 9.39 2.15
CA PHE A 169 11.96 9.11 0.76
C PHE A 169 11.36 10.33 0.06
N ILE A 170 10.39 11.02 0.67
CA ILE A 170 9.75 12.21 0.12
C ILE A 170 10.80 13.26 -0.25
N ASP A 171 11.77 13.52 0.63
CA ASP A 171 12.85 14.47 0.41
C ASP A 171 13.69 14.13 -0.84
N THR A 172 13.78 12.85 -1.23
CA THR A 172 14.50 12.46 -2.45
C THR A 172 13.74 12.75 -3.74
N VAL A 173 12.41 12.75 -3.70
CA VAL A 173 11.53 12.89 -4.89
C VAL A 173 10.88 14.25 -5.02
N TRP A 174 10.99 15.09 -4.02
CA TRP A 174 10.38 16.43 -3.98
C TRP A 174 11.32 17.56 -4.47
N LYS A 175 12.48 17.21 -4.96
CA LYS A 175 13.46 18.18 -5.48
C LYS A 175 12.99 18.84 -6.77
#